data_c6e4872fe3da719bb307931b11de2722
#
_entry.id   c6e4872fe3da719bb307931b11de2722
#
_cell.length_a   1.000
_cell.length_b   1.000
_cell.length_c   1.000
_cell.angle_alpha   90.00
_cell.angle_beta   90.00
_cell.angle_gamma   90.00
#
_symmetry.space_group_name_H-M   'P 1'
#
loop_
_entity.id
_entity.type
_entity.pdbx_description
1 polymer ?
#
loop_
_entity_poly.entity_id
_entity_poly.type
_entity_poly.pdbx_seq_one_letter_code
_entity_poly.pdbx_strand_id
1 'polypeptide(L)'
;MALSGTAREVLSLRALSRATLARQMLLARQRLPVAQAIERLAGLQAQAPNPPYVGLWSRLEDFPREALTEALRRRRVVRLSMMRATLHLVSARDALAWRPLLDAAHQRGLLGNHKRALEGVDRAEALAMGHALLDERARTSTELGQALLERWPNSEPASLAGLIRNNLPLVHLPPAGSWNSHQNALLQRLGTWLGKEEEEQGAATQDDLLLRYLAAFGPATLADAGAWSGLTGWKAVAERLGTRLRRFEGPQGETLFDLPRAPRPDEATPAPPRPSTLSLPDALPISDAPGERHAVRVARPAA
;
A
#
# COMPACT_ATOMS: atom_id res chain seq x y z
N MET A 1 -29.88 -19.98 -32.24
CA MET A 1 -29.38 -20.76 -31.08
C MET A 1 -29.10 -19.80 -29.95
N ALA A 2 -29.95 -19.76 -28.94
CA ALA A 2 -29.76 -18.94 -27.75
C ALA A 2 -28.61 -19.52 -26.93
N LEU A 3 -27.54 -18.74 -26.73
CA LEU A 3 -26.47 -19.09 -25.81
C LEU A 3 -27.08 -19.15 -24.42
N SER A 4 -27.21 -20.33 -23.87
CA SER A 4 -27.59 -20.60 -22.47
C SER A 4 -26.59 -19.85 -21.58
N GLY A 5 -26.96 -18.68 -21.10
CA GLY A 5 -26.23 -17.95 -20.08
C GLY A 5 -26.31 -18.76 -18.79
N THR A 6 -25.26 -19.48 -18.45
CA THR A 6 -25.15 -20.09 -17.12
C THR A 6 -25.34 -18.97 -16.09
N ALA A 7 -26.40 -19.07 -15.27
CA ALA A 7 -26.65 -18.15 -14.17
C ALA A 7 -25.34 -17.99 -13.35
N ARG A 8 -24.94 -16.76 -13.09
CA ARG A 8 -23.75 -16.49 -12.27
C ARG A 8 -24.07 -16.92 -10.85
N GLU A 9 -23.09 -17.54 -10.22
CA GLU A 9 -23.16 -17.85 -8.78
C GLU A 9 -23.27 -16.54 -7.99
N VAL A 10 -24.28 -16.42 -7.14
CA VAL A 10 -24.51 -15.26 -6.27
C VAL A 10 -23.75 -15.46 -4.97
N LEU A 11 -22.96 -14.47 -4.56
CA LEU A 11 -22.22 -14.48 -3.30
C LEU A 11 -22.90 -13.56 -2.27
N SER A 12 -23.17 -14.08 -1.09
CA SER A 12 -23.67 -13.27 0.03
C SER A 12 -22.59 -12.38 0.62
N LEU A 13 -22.97 -11.33 1.37
CA LEU A 13 -22.04 -10.50 2.14
C LEU A 13 -21.18 -11.34 3.10
N ARG A 14 -21.75 -12.43 3.64
CA ARG A 14 -21.05 -13.32 4.56
C ARG A 14 -19.98 -14.12 3.83
N ALA A 15 -20.28 -14.65 2.64
CA ALA A 15 -19.33 -15.34 1.78
C ALA A 15 -18.16 -14.41 1.39
N LEU A 16 -18.47 -13.18 0.97
CA LEU A 16 -17.47 -12.17 0.64
C LEU A 16 -16.56 -11.84 1.83
N SER A 17 -17.16 -11.64 3.01
CA SER A 17 -16.41 -11.41 4.25
C SER A 17 -15.47 -12.57 4.58
N ARG A 18 -15.93 -13.83 4.46
CA ARG A 18 -15.09 -15.01 4.72
C ARG A 18 -13.93 -15.13 3.72
N ALA A 19 -14.19 -14.89 2.44
CA ALA A 19 -13.15 -14.88 1.42
C ALA A 19 -12.07 -13.83 1.72
N THR A 20 -12.46 -12.60 2.04
CA THR A 20 -11.53 -11.52 2.38
C THR A 20 -10.73 -11.86 3.64
N LEU A 21 -11.38 -12.30 4.73
CA LEU A 21 -10.69 -12.66 5.97
C LEU A 21 -9.66 -13.80 5.76
N ALA A 22 -9.99 -14.81 4.94
CA ALA A 22 -9.07 -15.89 4.61
C ALA A 22 -7.83 -15.39 3.88
N ARG A 23 -8.02 -14.56 2.86
CA ARG A 23 -6.93 -13.99 2.03
C ARG A 23 -6.07 -13.02 2.79
N GLN A 24 -6.69 -12.26 3.69
CA GLN A 24 -6.01 -11.35 4.60
C GLN A 24 -5.35 -12.07 5.80
N MET A 25 -5.34 -13.41 5.83
CA MET A 25 -4.75 -14.21 6.91
C MET A 25 -5.35 -13.88 8.30
N LEU A 26 -6.64 -13.53 8.34
CA LEU A 26 -7.35 -13.16 9.56
C LEU A 26 -8.25 -14.29 10.10
N LEU A 27 -8.57 -15.32 9.29
CA LEU A 27 -9.24 -16.52 9.81
C LEU A 27 -8.28 -17.43 10.59
N ALA A 28 -7.04 -17.53 10.12
CA ALA A 28 -5.97 -18.27 10.78
C ALA A 28 -4.64 -17.57 10.52
N ARG A 29 -3.85 -17.40 11.59
CA ARG A 29 -2.49 -16.88 11.48
C ARG A 29 -1.63 -17.82 10.64
N GLN A 30 -0.59 -17.29 10.03
CA GLN A 30 0.29 -18.01 9.12
C GLN A 30 1.75 -17.93 9.55
N ARG A 31 2.53 -18.97 9.27
CA ARG A 31 3.98 -18.96 9.40
C ARG A 31 4.61 -18.52 8.08
N LEU A 32 4.81 -17.23 7.91
CA LEU A 32 5.42 -16.65 6.72
C LEU A 32 6.48 -15.62 7.10
N PRO A 33 7.54 -15.50 6.28
CA PRO A 33 8.44 -14.36 6.37
C PRO A 33 7.68 -13.03 6.15
N VAL A 34 8.07 -11.98 6.88
CA VAL A 34 7.41 -10.67 6.84
C VAL A 34 7.20 -10.13 5.41
N ALA A 35 8.24 -10.21 4.57
CA ALA A 35 8.15 -9.73 3.18
C ALA A 35 7.09 -10.51 2.38
N GLN A 36 7.01 -11.84 2.55
CA GLN A 36 5.99 -12.65 1.87
C GLN A 36 4.58 -12.35 2.37
N ALA A 37 4.42 -12.11 3.68
CA ALA A 37 3.14 -11.70 4.24
C ALA A 37 2.68 -10.37 3.63
N ILE A 38 3.58 -9.38 3.55
CA ILE A 38 3.29 -8.08 2.94
C ILE A 38 2.96 -8.24 1.45
N GLU A 39 3.66 -9.08 0.71
CA GLU A 39 3.35 -9.39 -0.68
C GLU A 39 1.97 -10.01 -0.82
N ARG A 40 1.62 -10.98 0.03
CA ARG A 40 0.31 -11.63 0.01
C ARG A 40 -0.84 -10.65 0.29
N LEU A 41 -0.58 -9.62 1.09
CA LEU A 41 -1.52 -8.55 1.41
C LEU A 41 -1.59 -7.46 0.33
N ALA A 42 -0.80 -7.56 -0.74
CA ALA A 42 -0.60 -6.52 -1.75
C ALA A 42 -0.14 -5.17 -1.15
N GLY A 43 0.68 -5.24 -0.10
CA GLY A 43 1.18 -4.10 0.66
C GLY A 43 0.36 -3.81 1.92
N LEU A 44 0.93 -3.00 2.79
CA LEU A 44 0.29 -2.49 4.01
C LEU A 44 0.37 -0.96 4.03
N GLN A 45 -0.75 -0.28 4.18
CA GLN A 45 -0.72 1.17 4.37
C GLN A 45 0.05 1.50 5.66
N ALA A 46 0.99 2.44 5.56
CA ALA A 46 1.98 2.74 6.59
C ALA A 46 2.13 4.25 6.81
N GLN A 47 1.01 4.96 6.86
CA GLN A 47 1.02 6.40 7.09
C GLN A 47 1.60 6.74 8.48
N ALA A 48 1.24 5.95 9.49
CA ALA A 48 1.89 5.93 10.79
C ALA A 48 2.78 4.68 10.93
N PRO A 49 3.83 4.70 11.78
CA PRO A 49 4.80 3.61 11.87
C PRO A 49 4.24 2.34 12.55
N ASN A 50 3.38 2.47 13.57
CA ASN A 50 2.96 1.34 14.39
C ASN A 50 1.88 0.41 13.80
N PRO A 51 0.83 0.91 13.07
CA PRO A 51 -0.23 0.06 12.55
C PRO A 51 0.23 -1.15 11.73
N PRO A 52 1.28 -1.09 10.88
CA PRO A 52 1.78 -2.25 10.17
C PRO A 52 2.28 -3.39 11.08
N TYR A 53 2.88 -3.06 12.23
CA TYR A 53 3.32 -4.06 13.20
C TYR A 53 2.15 -4.81 13.81
N VAL A 54 1.10 -4.09 14.23
CA VAL A 54 -0.16 -4.68 14.73
C VAL A 54 -0.82 -5.50 13.62
N GLY A 55 -0.81 -4.98 12.39
CA GLY A 55 -1.33 -5.65 11.22
C GLY A 55 -0.65 -6.99 10.95
N LEU A 56 0.68 -7.06 11.04
CA LEU A 56 1.44 -8.30 10.88
C LEU A 56 1.26 -9.24 12.08
N TRP A 57 1.29 -8.71 13.29
CA TRP A 57 1.05 -9.49 14.50
C TRP A 57 -0.31 -10.21 14.48
N SER A 58 -1.36 -9.56 14.00
CA SER A 58 -2.69 -10.18 13.90
C SER A 58 -2.77 -11.31 12.86
N ARG A 59 -1.79 -11.43 11.96
CA ARG A 59 -1.79 -12.33 10.80
C ARG A 59 -0.72 -13.42 10.86
N LEU A 60 0.36 -13.15 11.57
CA LEU A 60 1.51 -14.07 11.65
C LEU A 60 1.56 -14.76 13.00
N GLU A 61 1.91 -16.05 12.98
CA GLU A 61 2.29 -16.79 14.19
C GLU A 61 3.67 -16.33 14.64
N ASP A 62 3.88 -16.26 15.94
CA ASP A 62 5.17 -15.97 16.57
C ASP A 62 5.90 -14.76 15.96
N PHE A 63 5.15 -13.69 15.62
CA PHE A 63 5.70 -12.49 14.99
C PHE A 63 6.45 -11.62 16.02
N PRO A 64 7.79 -11.61 16.02
CA PRO A 64 8.55 -10.65 16.80
C PRO A 64 8.53 -9.29 16.11
N ARG A 65 8.36 -8.24 16.88
CA ARG A 65 8.36 -6.86 16.37
C ARG A 65 9.61 -6.53 15.55
N GLU A 66 10.75 -7.03 15.98
CA GLU A 66 12.07 -6.85 15.36
C GLU A 66 12.12 -7.40 13.94
N ALA A 67 11.28 -8.38 13.60
CA ALA A 67 11.27 -8.98 12.26
C ALA A 67 10.91 -7.96 11.15
N LEU A 68 9.96 -7.04 11.40
CA LEU A 68 9.66 -5.97 10.44
C LEU A 68 10.79 -4.92 10.40
N THR A 69 11.29 -4.51 11.56
CA THR A 69 12.41 -3.56 11.65
C THR A 69 13.64 -4.07 10.88
N GLU A 70 13.95 -5.36 11.03
CA GLU A 70 15.07 -5.99 10.33
C GLU A 70 14.78 -6.13 8.81
N ALA A 71 13.55 -6.43 8.42
CA ALA A 71 13.17 -6.47 7.01
C ALA A 71 13.34 -5.10 6.32
N LEU A 72 13.06 -3.99 7.02
CA LEU A 72 13.32 -2.62 6.57
C LEU A 72 14.83 -2.35 6.46
N ARG A 73 15.61 -2.69 7.50
CA ARG A 73 17.07 -2.50 7.50
C ARG A 73 17.77 -3.29 6.39
N ARG A 74 17.35 -4.53 6.18
CA ARG A 74 17.87 -5.40 5.11
C ARG A 74 17.31 -5.09 3.73
N ARG A 75 16.55 -4.03 3.58
CA ARG A 75 15.98 -3.59 2.29
C ARG A 75 15.08 -4.63 1.62
N ARG A 76 14.54 -5.61 2.39
CA ARG A 76 13.57 -6.59 1.88
C ARG A 76 12.18 -6.01 1.76
N VAL A 77 11.87 -5.05 2.63
CA VAL A 77 10.66 -4.26 2.67
C VAL A 77 11.06 -2.80 2.62
N VAL A 78 10.32 -2.01 1.90
CA VAL A 78 10.52 -0.55 1.78
C VAL A 78 9.24 0.20 2.12
N ARG A 79 9.39 1.41 2.63
CA ARG A 79 8.29 2.33 2.92
C ARG A 79 8.35 3.50 1.96
N LEU A 80 7.35 3.61 1.07
CA LEU A 80 7.29 4.66 0.06
C LEU A 80 5.85 4.95 -0.33
N SER A 81 5.64 6.03 -1.11
CA SER A 81 4.32 6.34 -1.69
C SER A 81 3.98 5.32 -2.78
N MET A 82 2.84 4.65 -2.61
CA MET A 82 2.31 3.63 -3.52
C MET A 82 0.85 3.93 -3.89
N MET A 83 -0.08 3.03 -3.64
CA MET A 83 -1.48 3.16 -4.02
C MET A 83 -2.08 4.48 -3.51
N ARG A 84 -2.80 5.19 -4.38
CA ARG A 84 -3.42 6.50 -4.10
C ARG A 84 -2.43 7.57 -3.59
N ALA A 85 -1.14 7.46 -3.93
CA ALA A 85 -0.07 8.33 -3.42
C ALA A 85 0.03 8.38 -1.87
N THR A 86 -0.39 7.33 -1.16
CA THR A 86 -0.21 7.20 0.28
C THR A 86 0.95 6.27 0.63
N LEU A 87 1.53 6.45 1.82
CA LEU A 87 2.67 5.65 2.26
C LEU A 87 2.26 4.21 2.53
N HIS A 88 3.01 3.28 1.97
CA HIS A 88 2.84 1.84 2.15
C HIS A 88 4.17 1.16 2.48
N LEU A 89 4.07 0.04 3.19
CA LEU A 89 5.10 -0.98 3.23
C LEU A 89 4.81 -1.99 2.13
N VAL A 90 5.78 -2.22 1.27
CA VAL A 90 5.76 -3.22 0.20
C VAL A 90 7.11 -3.95 0.16
N SER A 91 7.18 -5.14 -0.43
CA SER A 91 8.47 -5.74 -0.69
C SER A 91 9.28 -4.89 -1.69
N ALA A 92 10.60 -4.96 -1.61
CA ALA A 92 11.46 -4.26 -2.56
C ALA A 92 11.14 -4.65 -4.02
N ARG A 93 10.80 -5.92 -4.25
CA ARG A 93 10.38 -6.43 -5.56
C ARG A 93 9.11 -5.75 -6.05
N ASP A 94 8.07 -5.71 -5.21
CA ASP A 94 6.79 -5.10 -5.57
C ASP A 94 6.93 -3.57 -5.73
N ALA A 95 7.80 -2.93 -4.96
CA ALA A 95 8.10 -1.51 -5.10
C ALA A 95 8.66 -1.19 -6.50
N LEU A 96 9.68 -1.91 -6.92
CA LEU A 96 10.29 -1.74 -8.24
C LEU A 96 9.30 -2.03 -9.38
N ALA A 97 8.52 -3.12 -9.24
CA ALA A 97 7.60 -3.55 -10.29
C ALA A 97 6.36 -2.64 -10.43
N TRP A 98 5.80 -2.15 -9.31
CA TRP A 98 4.51 -1.47 -9.32
C TRP A 98 4.60 0.05 -9.31
N ARG A 99 5.68 0.62 -8.76
CA ARG A 99 5.78 2.09 -8.63
C ARG A 99 5.62 2.82 -9.97
N PRO A 100 6.22 2.34 -11.09
CA PRO A 100 6.02 2.99 -12.39
C PRO A 100 4.55 2.99 -12.86
N LEU A 101 3.79 1.92 -12.58
CA LEU A 101 2.36 1.87 -12.92
C LEU A 101 1.53 2.94 -12.19
N LEU A 102 1.97 3.34 -11.01
CA LEU A 102 1.23 4.27 -10.15
C LEU A 102 1.53 5.75 -10.42
N ASP A 103 2.47 6.07 -11.31
CA ASP A 103 2.89 7.44 -11.61
C ASP A 103 1.71 8.33 -12.03
N ALA A 104 0.82 7.83 -12.90
CA ALA A 104 -0.35 8.58 -13.32
C ALA A 104 -1.29 8.94 -12.14
N ALA A 105 -1.42 8.06 -11.15
CA ALA A 105 -2.21 8.32 -9.95
C ALA A 105 -1.52 9.36 -9.05
N HIS A 106 -0.21 9.28 -8.90
CA HIS A 106 0.61 10.22 -8.13
C HIS A 106 0.57 11.63 -8.74
N GLN A 107 0.69 11.74 -10.07
CA GLN A 107 0.61 13.02 -10.77
C GLN A 107 -0.75 13.68 -10.65
N ARG A 108 -1.85 12.91 -10.73
CA ARG A 108 -3.20 13.46 -10.50
C ARG A 108 -3.36 14.00 -9.09
N GLY A 109 -2.85 13.31 -8.08
CA GLY A 109 -2.86 13.77 -6.69
C GLY A 109 -2.07 15.06 -6.50
N LEU A 110 -0.90 15.17 -7.13
CA LEU A 110 -0.08 16.40 -7.10
C LEU A 110 -0.83 17.59 -7.70
N LEU A 111 -1.41 17.40 -8.89
CA LEU A 111 -2.15 18.48 -9.59
C LEU A 111 -3.38 18.93 -8.81
N GLY A 112 -4.07 18.03 -8.11
CA GLY A 112 -5.21 18.38 -7.27
C GLY A 112 -4.82 19.24 -6.06
N ASN A 113 -3.69 18.96 -5.43
CA ASN A 113 -3.29 19.56 -4.17
C ASN A 113 -2.35 20.78 -4.29
N HIS A 114 -1.53 20.85 -5.35
CA HIS A 114 -0.42 21.80 -5.44
C HIS A 114 -0.38 22.62 -6.73
N LYS A 115 -1.41 22.54 -7.58
CA LYS A 115 -1.41 23.17 -8.90
C LYS A 115 -1.06 24.67 -8.85
N ARG A 116 -1.72 25.41 -7.95
CA ARG A 116 -1.53 26.86 -7.83
C ARG A 116 -0.14 27.21 -7.28
N ALA A 117 0.34 26.47 -6.29
CA ALA A 117 1.64 26.72 -5.66
C ALA A 117 2.83 26.35 -6.56
N LEU A 118 2.59 25.58 -7.63
CA LEU A 118 3.59 25.18 -8.63
C LEU A 118 3.43 25.98 -9.95
N GLU A 119 2.66 27.06 -9.96
CA GLU A 119 2.55 27.95 -11.12
C GLU A 119 3.90 28.64 -11.37
N GLY A 120 4.38 28.61 -12.62
CA GLY A 120 5.69 29.14 -13.00
C GLY A 120 6.89 28.24 -12.66
N VAL A 121 6.67 27.06 -12.06
CA VAL A 121 7.74 26.08 -11.83
C VAL A 121 7.95 25.23 -13.07
N ASP A 122 9.17 25.24 -13.63
CA ASP A 122 9.57 24.28 -14.64
C ASP A 122 9.73 22.89 -13.97
N ARG A 123 8.82 21.99 -14.31
CA ARG A 123 8.77 20.66 -13.68
C ARG A 123 9.95 19.79 -14.07
N ALA A 124 10.43 19.87 -15.32
CA ALA A 124 11.54 19.08 -15.78
C ALA A 124 12.85 19.53 -15.09
N GLU A 125 13.07 20.84 -15.00
CA GLU A 125 14.20 21.43 -14.26
C GLU A 125 14.13 21.04 -12.77
N ALA A 126 12.97 21.16 -12.14
CA ALA A 126 12.79 20.81 -10.73
C ALA A 126 13.07 19.33 -10.45
N LEU A 127 12.63 18.44 -11.32
CA LEU A 127 12.91 17.01 -11.21
C LEU A 127 14.40 16.71 -11.40
N ALA A 128 15.06 17.35 -12.38
CA ALA A 128 16.49 17.21 -12.57
C ALA A 128 17.30 17.68 -11.34
N MET A 129 16.93 18.83 -10.76
CA MET A 129 17.51 19.30 -9.50
C MET A 129 17.24 18.34 -8.34
N GLY A 130 16.01 17.82 -8.22
CA GLY A 130 15.65 16.84 -7.19
C GLY A 130 16.46 15.55 -7.32
N HIS A 131 16.71 15.07 -8.53
CA HIS A 131 17.60 13.94 -8.80
C HIS A 131 19.02 14.23 -8.31
N ALA A 132 19.62 15.35 -8.75
CA ALA A 132 20.98 15.73 -8.38
C ALA A 132 21.14 15.84 -6.86
N LEU A 133 20.19 16.50 -6.18
CA LEU A 133 20.20 16.67 -4.73
C LEU A 133 20.15 15.31 -3.97
N LEU A 134 19.40 14.33 -4.49
CA LEU A 134 19.27 13.01 -3.90
C LEU A 134 20.43 12.08 -4.28
N ASP A 135 21.13 12.36 -5.39
CA ASP A 135 22.36 11.64 -5.77
C ASP A 135 23.53 12.01 -4.85
N GLU A 136 23.59 13.28 -4.41
CA GLU A 136 24.58 13.71 -3.43
C GLU A 136 24.40 13.01 -2.07
N ARG A 137 23.18 13.01 -1.54
CA ARG A 137 22.83 12.38 -0.27
C ARG A 137 21.32 12.25 -0.06
N ALA A 138 20.93 11.38 0.85
CA ALA A 138 19.55 11.35 1.34
C ALA A 138 19.16 12.68 2.03
N ARG A 139 17.92 13.13 1.82
CA ARG A 139 17.41 14.42 2.32
C ARG A 139 16.01 14.26 2.90
N THR A 140 15.66 15.10 3.85
CA THR A 140 14.26 15.25 4.29
C THR A 140 13.42 16.01 3.26
N SER A 141 12.09 15.88 3.33
CA SER A 141 11.18 16.70 2.51
C SER A 141 11.43 18.21 2.71
N THR A 142 11.75 18.63 3.93
CA THR A 142 12.03 20.02 4.24
C THR A 142 13.30 20.50 3.55
N GLU A 143 14.40 19.73 3.61
CA GLU A 143 15.65 20.06 2.93
C GLU A 143 15.49 20.13 1.40
N LEU A 144 14.71 19.19 0.81
CA LEU A 144 14.41 19.23 -0.63
C LEU A 144 13.64 20.48 -1.02
N GLY A 145 12.59 20.81 -0.24
CA GLY A 145 11.78 21.99 -0.51
C GLY A 145 12.57 23.28 -0.39
N GLN A 146 13.43 23.41 0.62
CA GLN A 146 14.29 24.58 0.81
C GLN A 146 15.34 24.73 -0.29
N ALA A 147 15.98 23.65 -0.71
CA ALA A 147 16.96 23.69 -1.79
C ALA A 147 16.33 24.11 -3.14
N LEU A 148 15.11 23.63 -3.42
CA LEU A 148 14.39 24.03 -4.62
C LEU A 148 13.85 25.47 -4.56
N LEU A 149 13.59 25.99 -3.35
CA LEU A 149 13.12 27.36 -3.15
C LEU A 149 14.15 28.41 -3.61
N GLU A 150 15.46 28.10 -3.58
CA GLU A 150 16.51 28.96 -4.11
C GLU A 150 16.29 29.30 -5.60
N ARG A 151 15.74 28.34 -6.34
CA ARG A 151 15.45 28.51 -7.78
C ARG A 151 14.06 29.09 -8.04
N TRP A 152 13.08 28.75 -7.20
CA TRP A 152 11.68 29.21 -7.30
C TRP A 152 11.23 29.90 -6.01
N PRO A 153 11.72 31.12 -5.69
CA PRO A 153 11.50 31.79 -4.40
C PRO A 153 10.05 32.19 -4.14
N ASN A 154 9.22 32.25 -5.18
CA ASN A 154 7.80 32.57 -5.06
C ASN A 154 6.90 31.33 -4.84
N SER A 155 7.47 30.12 -4.80
CA SER A 155 6.76 28.86 -4.57
C SER A 155 6.78 28.48 -3.09
N GLU A 156 5.94 27.52 -2.73
CA GLU A 156 5.93 26.97 -1.38
C GLU A 156 6.90 25.77 -1.27
N PRO A 157 7.82 25.74 -0.27
CA PRO A 157 8.77 24.63 -0.12
C PRO A 157 8.10 23.25 -0.04
N ALA A 158 6.94 23.16 0.65
CA ALA A 158 6.18 21.93 0.78
C ALA A 158 5.65 21.43 -0.57
N SER A 159 5.23 22.35 -1.45
CA SER A 159 4.72 22.04 -2.79
C SER A 159 5.87 21.63 -3.73
N LEU A 160 7.02 22.27 -3.64
CA LEU A 160 8.23 21.88 -4.37
C LEU A 160 8.71 20.48 -3.95
N ALA A 161 8.78 20.21 -2.64
CA ALA A 161 9.08 18.87 -2.14
C ALA A 161 8.01 17.85 -2.57
N GLY A 162 6.74 18.25 -2.60
CA GLY A 162 5.62 17.46 -3.10
C GLY A 162 5.78 17.07 -4.57
N LEU A 163 6.27 17.99 -5.40
CA LEU A 163 6.59 17.73 -6.81
C LEU A 163 7.61 16.60 -6.94
N ILE A 164 8.70 16.66 -6.19
CA ILE A 164 9.73 15.61 -6.21
C ILE A 164 9.18 14.26 -5.72
N ARG A 165 8.49 14.25 -4.56
CA ARG A 165 7.95 13.04 -3.95
C ARG A 165 6.87 12.33 -4.76
N ASN A 166 6.11 13.04 -5.58
CA ASN A 166 5.06 12.44 -6.40
C ASN A 166 5.60 11.91 -7.74
N ASN A 167 6.72 12.44 -8.22
CA ASN A 167 7.29 12.05 -9.51
C ASN A 167 8.47 11.09 -9.37
N LEU A 168 9.21 11.12 -8.25
CA LEU A 168 10.28 10.18 -8.01
C LEU A 168 9.88 9.09 -7.02
N PRO A 169 10.30 7.83 -7.22
CA PRO A 169 10.09 6.74 -6.28
C PRO A 169 11.02 6.90 -5.07
N LEU A 170 10.56 7.60 -4.04
CA LEU A 170 11.35 7.92 -2.86
C LEU A 170 11.03 7.00 -1.68
N VAL A 171 12.03 6.30 -1.20
CA VAL A 171 11.98 5.47 0.01
C VAL A 171 12.23 6.32 1.25
N HIS A 172 11.41 6.12 2.26
CA HIS A 172 11.65 6.63 3.61
C HIS A 172 12.66 5.72 4.31
N LEU A 173 13.87 6.20 4.51
CA LEU A 173 14.96 5.40 5.07
C LEU A 173 14.72 5.04 6.54
N PRO A 174 15.12 3.84 6.98
CA PRO A 174 15.14 3.51 8.40
C PRO A 174 15.98 4.54 9.21
N PRO A 175 15.55 4.90 10.44
CA PRO A 175 14.52 4.23 11.24
C PRO A 175 13.07 4.63 10.91
N ALA A 176 12.80 5.47 9.90
CA ALA A 176 11.43 5.82 9.53
C ALA A 176 10.61 4.56 9.17
N GLY A 177 9.44 4.43 9.83
CA GLY A 177 8.59 3.23 9.71
C GLY A 177 8.93 2.12 10.72
N SER A 178 9.96 2.28 11.54
CA SER A 178 10.19 1.41 12.70
C SER A 178 9.22 1.75 13.83
N TRP A 179 9.01 0.80 14.73
CA TRP A 179 8.11 0.98 15.87
C TRP A 179 8.45 2.24 16.68
N ASN A 180 7.44 3.07 16.95
CA ASN A 180 7.57 4.35 17.66
C ASN A 180 8.54 5.37 17.01
N SER A 181 8.87 5.23 15.74
CA SER A 181 9.70 6.21 15.04
C SER A 181 8.85 7.40 14.55
N HIS A 182 9.02 8.55 15.17
CA HIS A 182 8.31 9.80 14.82
C HIS A 182 9.23 10.83 14.14
N GLN A 183 10.44 10.42 13.75
CA GLN A 183 11.41 11.31 13.13
C GLN A 183 11.03 11.68 11.69
N ASN A 184 11.43 12.87 11.25
CA ASN A 184 11.37 13.24 9.85
C ASN A 184 12.21 12.26 9.02
N ALA A 185 11.56 11.61 8.07
CA ALA A 185 12.23 10.60 7.25
C ALA A 185 13.26 11.25 6.32
N LEU A 186 14.44 10.67 6.27
CA LEU A 186 15.35 10.85 5.15
C LEU A 186 14.79 10.10 3.96
N LEU A 187 14.79 10.74 2.80
CA LEU A 187 14.31 10.23 1.52
C LEU A 187 15.50 9.91 0.63
N GLN A 188 15.42 8.78 -0.06
CA GLN A 188 16.38 8.41 -1.10
C GLN A 188 15.63 7.76 -2.26
N ARG A 189 16.17 7.85 -3.47
CA ARG A 189 15.60 7.15 -4.63
C ARG A 189 15.63 5.64 -4.42
N LEU A 190 14.56 4.98 -4.87
CA LEU A 190 14.36 3.53 -4.68
C LEU A 190 15.52 2.73 -5.30
N GLY A 191 15.92 3.03 -6.53
CA GLY A 191 17.03 2.37 -7.21
C GLY A 191 18.33 2.53 -6.45
N THR A 192 18.70 3.75 -6.08
CA THR A 192 19.91 4.05 -5.29
C THR A 192 19.89 3.31 -3.95
N TRP A 193 18.76 3.31 -3.23
CA TRP A 193 18.65 2.60 -1.96
C TRP A 193 18.82 1.09 -2.10
N LEU A 194 18.26 0.50 -3.14
CA LEU A 194 18.32 -0.94 -3.36
C LEU A 194 19.63 -1.39 -4.05
N GLY A 195 20.41 -0.46 -4.60
CA GLY A 195 21.59 -0.78 -5.41
C GLY A 195 21.20 -1.50 -6.71
N LYS A 196 20.07 -1.10 -7.32
CA LYS A 196 19.53 -1.68 -8.56
C LYS A 196 19.03 -0.56 -9.44
N GLU A 197 19.33 -0.62 -10.72
CA GLU A 197 18.70 0.26 -11.70
C GLU A 197 17.21 -0.08 -11.80
N GLU A 198 16.37 0.95 -11.87
CA GLU A 198 14.91 0.79 -11.96
C GLU A 198 14.48 0.04 -13.23
N GLU A 199 15.32 0.09 -14.27
CA GLU A 199 15.09 -0.52 -15.57
C GLU A 199 15.39 -2.02 -15.64
N GLU A 200 16.14 -2.57 -14.67
CA GLU A 200 16.58 -3.97 -14.69
C GLU A 200 15.48 -4.98 -14.31
N GLN A 201 14.41 -4.54 -13.70
CA GLN A 201 13.28 -5.42 -13.39
C GLN A 201 12.12 -5.09 -14.31
N GLY A 202 11.69 -6.05 -15.13
CA GLY A 202 10.55 -5.89 -16.02
C GLY A 202 9.37 -5.27 -15.29
N ALA A 203 8.87 -4.14 -15.81
CA ALA A 203 7.71 -3.44 -15.24
C ALA A 203 6.52 -4.40 -15.21
N ALA A 204 5.86 -4.49 -14.05
CA ALA A 204 4.59 -5.20 -13.95
C ALA A 204 3.54 -4.51 -14.82
N THR A 205 2.53 -5.26 -15.19
CA THR A 205 1.39 -4.75 -15.96
C THR A 205 0.20 -4.46 -15.05
N GLN A 206 -0.77 -3.70 -15.55
CA GLN A 206 -2.05 -3.59 -14.84
C GLN A 206 -2.74 -4.94 -14.68
N ASP A 207 -2.51 -5.89 -15.59
CA ASP A 207 -3.02 -7.26 -15.50
C ASP A 207 -2.48 -7.94 -14.23
N ASP A 208 -1.17 -7.86 -14.01
CA ASP A 208 -0.52 -8.41 -12.82
C ASP A 208 -1.02 -7.73 -11.54
N LEU A 209 -1.20 -6.42 -11.58
CA LEU A 209 -1.70 -5.67 -10.42
C LEU A 209 -3.14 -6.05 -10.07
N LEU A 210 -4.03 -6.26 -11.07
CA LEU A 210 -5.40 -6.73 -10.83
C LEU A 210 -5.41 -8.15 -10.23
N LEU A 211 -4.59 -9.05 -10.75
CA LEU A 211 -4.48 -10.41 -10.21
C LEU A 211 -3.99 -10.40 -8.75
N ARG A 212 -3.01 -9.55 -8.43
CA ARG A 212 -2.50 -9.38 -7.05
C ARG A 212 -3.56 -8.76 -6.13
N TYR A 213 -4.29 -7.75 -6.61
CA TYR A 213 -5.42 -7.18 -5.88
C TYR A 213 -6.47 -8.24 -5.56
N LEU A 214 -6.93 -8.99 -6.56
CA LEU A 214 -7.94 -10.03 -6.37
C LEU A 214 -7.44 -11.17 -5.48
N ALA A 215 -6.17 -11.52 -5.52
CA ALA A 215 -5.59 -12.51 -4.61
C ALA A 215 -5.66 -12.05 -3.14
N ALA A 216 -5.54 -10.76 -2.87
CA ALA A 216 -5.54 -10.20 -1.52
C ALA A 216 -6.94 -9.80 -1.01
N PHE A 217 -7.83 -9.34 -1.91
CA PHE A 217 -9.09 -8.68 -1.53
C PHE A 217 -10.34 -9.25 -2.20
N GLY A 218 -10.19 -10.06 -3.27
CA GLY A 218 -11.32 -10.60 -4.01
C GLY A 218 -12.18 -11.57 -3.18
N PRO A 219 -13.39 -11.94 -3.68
CA PRO A 219 -14.04 -11.39 -4.88
C PRO A 219 -14.36 -9.91 -4.75
N ALA A 220 -14.18 -9.13 -5.82
CA ALA A 220 -14.33 -7.67 -5.77
C ALA A 220 -14.81 -7.10 -7.12
N THR A 221 -15.35 -5.88 -7.09
CA THR A 221 -15.68 -5.14 -8.31
C THR A 221 -14.42 -4.49 -8.92
N LEU A 222 -14.50 -4.09 -10.18
CA LEU A 222 -13.45 -3.30 -10.81
C LEU A 222 -13.39 -1.87 -10.25
N ALA A 223 -14.49 -1.37 -9.70
CA ALA A 223 -14.52 -0.09 -8.99
C ALA A 223 -13.69 -0.15 -7.71
N ASP A 224 -13.75 -1.28 -6.96
CA ASP A 224 -12.93 -1.49 -5.77
C ASP A 224 -11.43 -1.52 -6.11
N ALA A 225 -11.06 -2.19 -7.22
CA ALA A 225 -9.67 -2.19 -7.69
C ALA A 225 -9.19 -0.77 -8.05
N GLY A 226 -10.08 0.03 -8.67
CA GLY A 226 -9.83 1.45 -8.94
C GLY A 226 -9.67 2.29 -7.67
N ALA A 227 -10.56 2.11 -6.70
CA ALA A 227 -10.51 2.78 -5.42
C ALA A 227 -9.25 2.42 -4.62
N TRP A 228 -8.81 1.16 -4.67
CA TRP A 228 -7.60 0.69 -4.01
C TRP A 228 -6.33 1.25 -4.64
N SER A 229 -6.20 1.17 -5.96
CA SER A 229 -4.97 1.54 -6.66
C SER A 229 -4.83 3.03 -6.97
N GLY A 230 -5.97 3.71 -7.19
CA GLY A 230 -6.03 5.04 -7.80
C GLY A 230 -5.90 5.03 -9.32
N LEU A 231 -5.91 3.86 -9.97
CA LEU A 231 -5.82 3.71 -11.42
C LEU A 231 -7.20 3.55 -12.06
N THR A 232 -7.24 3.75 -13.36
CA THR A 232 -8.43 3.59 -14.22
C THR A 232 -8.18 2.54 -15.30
N GLY A 233 -9.19 2.25 -16.14
CA GLY A 233 -9.04 1.34 -17.28
C GLY A 233 -9.24 -0.15 -16.93
N TRP A 234 -9.69 -0.48 -15.74
CA TRP A 234 -9.84 -1.86 -15.26
C TRP A 234 -10.79 -2.73 -16.09
N LYS A 235 -11.75 -2.13 -16.81
CA LYS A 235 -12.63 -2.89 -17.70
C LYS A 235 -11.84 -3.56 -18.83
N ALA A 236 -10.98 -2.81 -19.51
CA ALA A 236 -10.12 -3.36 -20.57
C ALA A 236 -9.14 -4.42 -20.03
N VAL A 237 -8.62 -4.23 -18.81
CA VAL A 237 -7.80 -5.22 -18.11
C VAL A 237 -8.57 -6.52 -17.87
N ALA A 238 -9.78 -6.44 -17.34
CA ALA A 238 -10.61 -7.62 -17.07
C ALA A 238 -11.03 -8.35 -18.37
N GLU A 239 -11.24 -7.61 -19.45
CA GLU A 239 -11.53 -8.18 -20.78
C GLU A 239 -10.31 -8.96 -21.32
N ARG A 240 -9.10 -8.40 -21.22
CA ARG A 240 -7.85 -9.10 -21.63
C ARG A 240 -7.57 -10.34 -20.80
N LEU A 241 -7.80 -10.28 -19.50
CA LEU A 241 -7.59 -11.42 -18.60
C LEU A 241 -8.57 -12.57 -18.88
N GLY A 242 -9.78 -12.28 -19.39
CA GLY A 242 -10.73 -13.27 -19.88
C GLY A 242 -10.96 -14.42 -18.90
N THR A 243 -10.62 -15.65 -19.31
CA THR A 243 -10.79 -16.89 -18.53
C THR A 243 -9.87 -17.00 -17.31
N ARG A 244 -8.86 -16.14 -17.18
CA ARG A 244 -8.05 -16.04 -15.96
C ARG A 244 -8.85 -15.48 -14.77
N LEU A 245 -10.02 -14.90 -15.05
CA LEU A 245 -10.94 -14.37 -14.04
C LEU A 245 -12.24 -15.20 -14.03
N ARG A 246 -12.73 -15.50 -12.82
CA ARG A 246 -14.07 -16.00 -12.59
C ARG A 246 -14.98 -14.82 -12.24
N ARG A 247 -16.24 -14.88 -12.70
CA ARG A 247 -17.25 -13.85 -12.45
C ARG A 247 -18.32 -14.39 -11.53
N PHE A 248 -18.74 -13.57 -10.60
CA PHE A 248 -19.83 -13.83 -9.68
C PHE A 248 -20.80 -12.65 -9.70
N GLU A 249 -21.97 -12.84 -9.13
CA GLU A 249 -22.92 -11.79 -8.83
C GLU A 249 -22.84 -11.47 -7.34
N GLY A 250 -22.77 -10.21 -7.00
CA GLY A 250 -22.78 -9.73 -5.63
C GLY A 250 -24.20 -9.55 -5.08
N PRO A 251 -24.33 -9.23 -3.79
CA PRO A 251 -25.63 -9.12 -3.11
C PRO A 251 -26.56 -8.05 -3.68
N GLN A 252 -26.02 -7.07 -4.40
CA GLN A 252 -26.75 -5.95 -5.01
C GLN A 252 -26.85 -6.10 -6.54
N GLY A 253 -26.54 -7.29 -7.08
CA GLY A 253 -26.54 -7.56 -8.52
C GLY A 253 -25.29 -7.08 -9.25
N GLU A 254 -24.28 -6.55 -8.52
CA GLU A 254 -23.01 -6.12 -9.09
C GLU A 254 -22.15 -7.29 -9.58
N THR A 255 -21.38 -7.07 -10.63
CA THR A 255 -20.43 -8.09 -11.11
C THR A 255 -19.16 -8.06 -10.29
N LEU A 256 -18.85 -9.19 -9.65
CA LEU A 256 -17.62 -9.44 -8.92
C LEU A 256 -16.67 -10.28 -9.78
N PHE A 257 -15.39 -9.96 -9.66
CA PHE A 257 -14.30 -10.70 -10.30
C PHE A 257 -13.42 -11.36 -9.25
N ASP A 258 -12.92 -12.54 -9.60
CA ASP A 258 -12.06 -13.31 -8.71
C ASP A 258 -11.10 -14.21 -9.49
N LEU A 259 -10.09 -14.72 -8.81
CA LEU A 259 -9.23 -15.76 -9.33
C LEU A 259 -9.94 -17.14 -9.24
N PRO A 260 -9.82 -18.01 -10.26
CA PRO A 260 -10.53 -19.30 -10.29
C PRO A 260 -10.27 -20.16 -9.04
N ARG A 261 -9.02 -20.19 -8.54
CA ARG A 261 -8.57 -21.04 -7.44
C ARG A 261 -8.35 -20.32 -6.11
N ALA A 262 -8.75 -19.05 -6.01
CA ALA A 262 -8.59 -18.32 -4.75
C ALA A 262 -9.48 -18.89 -3.64
N PRO A 263 -9.06 -18.86 -2.37
CA PRO A 263 -9.83 -19.41 -1.27
C PRO A 263 -11.15 -18.67 -1.07
N ARG A 264 -12.24 -19.42 -1.03
CA ARG A 264 -13.60 -18.98 -0.71
C ARG A 264 -14.17 -19.96 0.31
N PRO A 265 -13.84 -19.77 1.61
CA PRO A 265 -14.37 -20.64 2.67
C PRO A 265 -15.89 -20.58 2.72
N ASP A 266 -16.49 -21.65 3.23
CA ASP A 266 -17.93 -21.72 3.48
C ASP A 266 -18.39 -20.57 4.40
N GLU A 267 -19.61 -20.08 4.20
CA GLU A 267 -20.22 -19.05 5.01
C GLU A 267 -20.34 -19.43 6.49
N ALA A 268 -20.48 -20.72 6.78
CA ALA A 268 -20.52 -21.25 8.14
C ALA A 268 -19.17 -21.21 8.84
N THR A 269 -18.05 -20.98 8.10
CA THR A 269 -16.72 -20.85 8.71
C THR A 269 -16.76 -19.81 9.84
N PRO A 270 -16.34 -20.15 11.06
CA PRO A 270 -16.37 -19.24 12.19
C PRO A 270 -15.60 -17.94 11.89
N ALA A 271 -16.11 -16.82 12.41
CA ALA A 271 -15.34 -15.60 12.43
C ALA A 271 -14.12 -15.75 13.38
N PRO A 272 -13.01 -15.03 13.13
CA PRO A 272 -11.91 -15.02 14.08
C PRO A 272 -12.42 -14.54 15.46
N PRO A 273 -11.80 -14.99 16.55
CA PRO A 273 -12.17 -14.52 17.89
C PRO A 273 -12.03 -13.01 17.97
N ARG A 274 -12.90 -12.39 18.75
CA ARG A 274 -12.80 -10.93 18.97
C ARG A 274 -11.46 -10.59 19.64
N PRO A 275 -10.86 -9.42 19.35
CA PRO A 275 -9.58 -9.00 19.94
C PRO A 275 -9.53 -9.04 21.47
N SER A 276 -10.68 -8.93 22.16
CA SER A 276 -10.76 -9.01 23.62
C SER A 276 -10.35 -10.36 24.21
N THR A 277 -10.25 -11.41 23.39
CA THR A 277 -9.79 -12.74 23.82
C THR A 277 -8.33 -13.03 23.45
N LEU A 278 -7.68 -12.13 22.68
CA LEU A 278 -6.28 -12.19 22.43
C LEU A 278 -5.58 -11.53 23.61
N SER A 279 -4.95 -12.32 24.46
CA SER A 279 -4.10 -11.78 25.54
C SER A 279 -3.01 -10.90 24.90
N LEU A 280 -3.15 -9.60 25.08
CA LEU A 280 -2.14 -8.61 24.68
C LEU A 280 -0.85 -8.62 25.53
N PRO A 281 -0.72 -9.32 26.67
CA PRO A 281 0.44 -9.15 27.55
C PRO A 281 1.79 -9.53 26.92
N ASP A 282 1.82 -10.44 25.95
CA ASP A 282 3.10 -11.00 25.50
C ASP A 282 3.59 -10.48 24.14
N ALA A 283 2.80 -9.64 23.44
CA ALA A 283 3.11 -9.35 22.04
C ALA A 283 3.76 -7.98 21.78
N LEU A 284 3.45 -6.98 22.57
CA LEU A 284 3.98 -5.62 22.40
C LEU A 284 4.17 -5.01 23.80
N PRO A 285 5.38 -4.90 24.32
CA PRO A 285 5.60 -4.07 25.50
C PRO A 285 5.22 -2.65 25.11
N ILE A 286 4.06 -2.22 25.62
CA ILE A 286 3.75 -0.79 25.72
C ILE A 286 4.79 -0.34 26.72
N SER A 287 5.86 0.34 26.27
CA SER A 287 6.79 0.96 27.20
C SER A 287 6.00 2.00 27.95
N ASP A 288 5.81 1.76 29.26
CA ASP A 288 5.40 2.79 30.20
C ASP A 288 6.50 3.84 30.27
N ALA A 289 6.52 4.74 29.29
CA ALA A 289 7.20 6.01 29.47
C ALA A 289 6.33 6.83 30.42
N PRO A 290 6.82 7.23 31.60
CA PRO A 290 6.04 8.03 32.53
C PRO A 290 5.80 9.40 31.90
N GLY A 291 4.57 9.71 31.48
CA GLY A 291 4.22 11.08 31.19
C GLY A 291 3.12 11.38 30.17
N GLU A 292 2.58 10.48 29.37
CA GLU A 292 1.51 10.88 28.44
C GLU A 292 0.33 9.91 28.41
N ARG A 293 -0.68 10.23 29.23
CA ARG A 293 -2.01 9.61 29.10
C ARG A 293 -2.76 10.30 27.97
N HIS A 294 -2.64 9.83 26.75
CA HIS A 294 -3.57 10.15 25.69
C HIS A 294 -4.68 9.11 25.64
N ALA A 295 -5.84 9.49 26.18
CA ALA A 295 -7.08 8.72 26.06
C ALA A 295 -7.46 8.61 24.59
N VAL A 296 -7.37 7.41 24.04
CA VAL A 296 -7.97 7.08 22.74
C VAL A 296 -9.49 7.11 22.93
N ARG A 297 -10.15 8.19 22.54
CA ARG A 297 -11.60 8.25 22.41
C ARG A 297 -12.02 7.35 21.24
N VAL A 298 -12.51 6.18 21.55
CA VAL A 298 -13.26 5.36 20.59
C VAL A 298 -14.59 6.07 20.35
N ALA A 299 -14.77 6.60 19.14
CA ALA A 299 -16.06 7.15 18.73
C ALA A 299 -17.09 6.01 18.71
N ARG A 300 -18.15 6.13 19.50
CA ARG A 300 -19.35 5.29 19.41
C ARG A 300 -20.10 5.67 18.14
N PRO A 301 -20.60 4.71 17.35
CA PRO A 301 -21.55 5.03 16.30
C PRO A 301 -22.85 5.56 16.93
N ALA A 302 -23.37 6.63 16.37
CA ALA A 302 -24.67 7.16 16.73
C ALA A 302 -25.77 6.15 16.38
N ALA A 303 -26.78 6.08 17.27
CA ALA A 303 -27.95 5.24 17.16
C ALA A 303 -28.84 5.61 15.95
#